data_647ae5d5a84a9d50d65024c58e2f852b
#
_entry.id   647ae5d5a84a9d50d65024c58e2f852b
#
_cell.length_a   1.000
_cell.length_b   1.000
_cell.length_c   1.000
_cell.angle_alpha   90.00
_cell.angle_beta   90.00
_cell.angle_gamma   90.00
#
_symmetry.space_group_name_H-M   'P 1'
#
loop_
_entity.id
_entity.type
_entity.pdbx_description
1 polymer ?
#
loop_
_entity_poly.entity_id
_entity_poly.type
_entity_poly.pdbx_seq_one_letter_code
_entity_poly.pdbx_strand_id
1 'polypeptide(L)'
;IMDADITGPSIPKMYGLHEMAVGTEQGILPCEAADGTKIMSVNLLLEDEEAPVIWRGPVIAGVVKQFWTDVMWGDLDYLFVDMPPGTGDVPLTVFQSLPVDGVVIVTSPQDLVQMIVKKAYGMAKQMNIPVLGIVENYSYVKCPDCGKEIKVFGESHIDEIAADLNVPVLGKMPLDPAIAQMVEEEKFSEAENPYLEGFEL
;
A
#
# COMPACT_ATOMS: atom_id res chain seq x y z
N ILE A 1 6.53 -1.27 7.43
CA ILE A 1 5.62 -0.54 6.51
C ILE A 1 5.67 0.94 6.84
N MET A 2 5.86 1.77 5.84
CA MET A 2 5.73 3.23 5.93
C MET A 2 4.39 3.63 5.29
N ASP A 3 3.44 4.06 6.12
CA ASP A 3 2.15 4.57 5.67
C ASP A 3 2.31 6.03 5.24
N ALA A 4 2.38 6.24 3.94
CA ALA A 4 2.52 7.56 3.32
C ALA A 4 1.18 8.13 2.82
N ASP A 5 0.06 7.45 3.01
CA ASP A 5 -1.27 8.04 2.83
C ASP A 5 -1.67 8.88 4.06
N ILE A 6 -1.01 9.99 4.21
CA ILE A 6 -1.14 10.90 5.35
C ILE A 6 -2.59 11.41 5.55
N THR A 7 -3.39 11.42 4.50
CA THR A 7 -4.76 11.96 4.52
C THR A 7 -5.80 10.89 4.83
N GLY A 8 -5.50 9.63 4.62
CA GLY A 8 -6.38 8.51 4.88
C GLY A 8 -5.64 7.29 5.44
N PRO A 9 -4.81 7.49 6.48
CA PRO A 9 -3.96 6.44 7.00
C PRO A 9 -4.81 5.30 7.59
N SER A 10 -4.51 4.06 7.21
CA SER A 10 -5.29 2.89 7.60
C SER A 10 -4.44 1.76 8.19
N ILE A 11 -3.16 1.75 7.91
CA ILE A 11 -2.26 0.65 8.27
C ILE A 11 -2.21 0.37 9.78
N PRO A 12 -2.08 1.37 10.69
CA PRO A 12 -2.05 1.08 12.13
C PRO A 12 -3.29 0.34 12.61
N LYS A 13 -4.48 0.79 12.20
CA LYS A 13 -5.74 0.16 12.57
C LYS A 13 -5.84 -1.29 12.06
N MET A 14 -5.41 -1.57 10.83
CA MET A 14 -5.41 -2.92 10.27
C MET A 14 -4.56 -3.89 11.13
N TYR A 15 -3.47 -3.39 11.71
CA TYR A 15 -2.54 -4.15 12.54
C TYR A 15 -2.80 -4.05 14.05
N GLY A 16 -3.89 -3.42 14.47
CA GLY A 16 -4.25 -3.25 15.89
C GLY A 16 -3.27 -2.39 16.70
N LEU A 17 -2.67 -1.39 16.07
CA LEU A 17 -1.72 -0.48 16.71
C LEU A 17 -2.42 0.83 17.09
N HIS A 18 -2.57 1.04 18.39
CA HIS A 18 -3.19 2.22 19.00
C HIS A 18 -2.23 3.04 19.87
N GLU A 19 -1.02 2.53 20.08
CA GLU A 19 -0.02 3.21 20.88
C GLU A 19 0.71 4.27 20.04
N MET A 20 0.98 5.43 20.64
CA MET A 20 1.76 6.47 19.97
C MET A 20 3.21 6.03 19.75
N ALA A 21 3.77 6.40 18.62
CA ALA A 21 5.19 6.23 18.36
C ALA A 21 6.02 7.07 19.33
N VAL A 22 7.12 6.49 19.80
CA VAL A 22 7.97 7.10 20.82
C VAL A 22 9.12 7.89 20.18
N GLY A 23 9.18 9.19 20.47
CA GLY A 23 10.32 10.01 20.14
C GLY A 23 11.48 9.80 21.11
N THR A 24 12.70 9.72 20.58
CA THR A 24 13.95 9.64 21.35
C THR A 24 14.90 10.76 20.93
N GLU A 25 16.03 10.93 21.63
CA GLU A 25 17.07 11.87 21.21
C GLU A 25 17.71 11.51 19.84
N GLN A 26 17.57 10.26 19.40
CA GLN A 26 18.16 9.74 18.17
C GLN A 26 17.17 9.70 17.00
N GLY A 27 15.87 9.77 17.26
CA GLY A 27 14.82 9.70 16.26
C GLY A 27 13.51 9.13 16.81
N ILE A 28 12.64 8.71 15.94
CA ILE A 28 11.33 8.16 16.26
C ILE A 28 11.41 6.62 16.16
N LEU A 29 10.95 5.93 17.19
CA LEU A 29 10.80 4.47 17.12
C LEU A 29 9.51 4.12 16.38
N PRO A 30 9.56 3.24 15.36
CA PRO A 30 8.35 2.73 14.74
C PRO A 30 7.59 1.84 15.73
N CYS A 31 6.27 1.77 15.61
CA CYS A 31 5.49 0.78 16.34
C CYS A 31 5.69 -0.61 15.72
N GLU A 32 5.63 -1.65 16.54
CA GLU A 32 5.84 -3.03 16.10
C GLU A 32 4.55 -3.83 16.27
N ALA A 33 4.08 -4.45 15.20
CA ALA A 33 2.92 -5.32 15.20
C ALA A 33 3.25 -6.70 15.79
N ALA A 34 2.22 -7.52 16.03
CA ALA A 34 2.36 -8.83 16.68
C ALA A 34 3.27 -9.81 15.90
N ASP A 35 3.37 -9.65 14.59
CA ASP A 35 4.22 -10.44 13.69
C ASP A 35 5.65 -9.89 13.54
N GLY A 36 5.99 -8.81 14.26
CA GLY A 36 7.27 -8.13 14.18
C GLY A 36 7.37 -7.09 13.05
N THR A 37 6.30 -6.85 12.31
CA THR A 37 6.25 -5.80 11.29
C THR A 37 6.36 -4.43 11.93
N LYS A 38 7.38 -3.66 11.55
CA LYS A 38 7.57 -2.27 11.99
C LYS A 38 6.71 -1.34 11.15
N ILE A 39 5.92 -0.49 11.81
CA ILE A 39 4.95 0.40 11.15
C ILE A 39 5.17 1.84 11.62
N MET A 40 5.16 2.75 10.66
CA MET A 40 5.13 4.18 10.92
C MET A 40 4.05 4.84 10.09
N SER A 41 3.19 5.61 10.75
CA SER A 41 2.06 6.33 10.17
C SER A 41 1.84 7.64 10.93
N VAL A 42 1.21 8.60 10.29
CA VAL A 42 0.84 9.87 10.95
C VAL A 42 -0.11 9.65 12.12
N ASN A 43 -1.00 8.67 12.06
CA ASN A 43 -1.92 8.33 13.15
C ASN A 43 -1.19 7.94 14.44
N LEU A 44 -0.01 7.36 14.34
CA LEU A 44 0.81 7.01 15.49
C LEU A 44 1.52 8.21 16.14
N LEU A 45 1.36 9.41 15.57
CA LEU A 45 1.88 10.67 16.11
C LEU A 45 0.78 11.60 16.65
N LEU A 46 -0.48 11.22 16.50
CA LEU A 46 -1.64 12.01 16.90
C LEU A 46 -2.19 11.48 18.23
N GLU A 47 -2.59 12.38 19.14
CA GLU A 47 -3.28 12.03 20.39
C GLU A 47 -4.70 11.50 20.13
N ASP A 48 -5.30 11.87 18.99
CA ASP A 48 -6.62 11.45 18.55
C ASP A 48 -6.50 10.89 17.13
N GLU A 49 -6.66 9.58 16.98
CA GLU A 49 -6.57 8.87 15.71
C GLU A 49 -7.66 9.29 14.71
N GLU A 50 -8.78 9.81 15.20
CA GLU A 50 -9.89 10.29 14.36
C GLU A 50 -9.74 11.77 13.95
N ALA A 51 -8.72 12.45 14.48
CA ALA A 51 -8.47 13.85 14.15
C ALA A 51 -8.12 14.01 12.66
N PRO A 52 -8.83 14.87 11.92
CA PRO A 52 -8.55 15.07 10.51
C PRO A 52 -7.20 15.76 10.31
N VAL A 53 -6.35 15.16 9.50
CA VAL A 53 -5.09 15.77 9.08
C VAL A 53 -5.35 16.73 7.93
N ILE A 54 -5.38 18.03 8.21
CA ILE A 54 -5.63 19.08 7.21
C ILE A 54 -4.30 19.76 6.87
N TRP A 55 -3.41 19.04 6.18
CA TRP A 55 -2.12 19.58 5.79
C TRP A 55 -2.07 19.85 4.28
N ARG A 56 -1.25 20.83 3.89
CA ARG A 56 -1.01 21.14 2.48
C ARG A 56 0.12 20.24 1.93
N GLY A 57 0.12 20.01 0.61
CA GLY A 57 1.07 19.14 -0.09
C GLY A 57 2.54 19.27 0.38
N PRO A 58 3.12 20.47 0.51
CA PRO A 58 4.51 20.63 0.98
C PRO A 58 4.76 20.10 2.39
N VAL A 59 3.77 20.19 3.29
CA VAL A 59 3.87 19.66 4.67
C VAL A 59 3.83 18.14 4.63
N ILE A 60 2.88 17.57 3.87
CA ILE A 60 2.75 16.12 3.67
C ILE A 60 4.06 15.55 3.10
N ALA A 61 4.60 16.17 2.06
CA ALA A 61 5.88 15.77 1.48
C ALA A 61 7.04 15.83 2.50
N GLY A 62 7.03 16.83 3.39
CA GLY A 62 7.98 16.94 4.49
C GLY A 62 7.89 15.77 5.47
N VAL A 63 6.67 15.39 5.86
CA VAL A 63 6.42 14.26 6.78
C VAL A 63 6.88 12.94 6.17
N VAL A 64 6.58 12.68 4.91
CA VAL A 64 7.04 11.49 4.20
C VAL A 64 8.56 11.37 4.21
N LYS A 65 9.28 12.50 4.00
CA LYS A 65 10.74 12.52 4.12
C LYS A 65 11.20 12.25 5.54
N GLN A 66 10.56 12.85 6.54
CA GLN A 66 10.88 12.61 7.96
C GLN A 66 10.66 11.15 8.35
N PHE A 67 9.62 10.49 7.84
CA PHE A 67 9.42 9.06 8.07
C PHE A 67 10.56 8.21 7.54
N TRP A 68 11.21 8.64 6.46
CA TRP A 68 12.41 7.99 5.96
C TRP A 68 13.66 8.33 6.78
N THR A 69 13.87 9.60 7.13
CA THR A 69 15.14 10.08 7.74
C THR A 69 15.19 9.97 9.25
N ASP A 70 14.05 10.17 9.93
CA ASP A 70 14.01 10.39 11.38
C ASP A 70 13.45 9.15 12.11
N VAL A 71 12.82 8.20 11.40
CA VAL A 71 12.36 6.94 11.98
C VAL A 71 13.53 5.95 12.05
N MET A 72 13.73 5.38 13.23
CA MET A 72 14.77 4.39 13.50
C MET A 72 14.32 2.99 13.05
N TRP A 73 14.29 2.77 11.74
CA TRP A 73 13.85 1.51 11.16
C TRP A 73 14.71 0.30 11.61
N GLY A 74 16.01 0.51 11.87
CA GLY A 74 16.96 -0.57 12.15
C GLY A 74 17.19 -1.44 10.92
N ASP A 75 17.55 -2.70 11.17
CA ASP A 75 17.73 -3.67 10.07
C ASP A 75 16.36 -4.14 9.58
N LEU A 76 16.14 -3.99 8.27
CA LEU A 76 14.93 -4.43 7.58
C LEU A 76 15.33 -5.27 6.37
N ASP A 77 14.58 -6.33 6.08
CA ASP A 77 14.68 -7.06 4.81
C ASP A 77 14.01 -6.24 3.70
N TYR A 78 12.84 -5.67 3.99
CA TYR A 78 12.04 -4.87 3.06
C TYR A 78 11.38 -3.70 3.77
N LEU A 79 11.24 -2.57 3.07
CA LEU A 79 10.38 -1.45 3.47
C LEU A 79 9.30 -1.22 2.41
N PHE A 80 8.07 -1.53 2.74
CA PHE A 80 6.92 -1.21 1.93
C PHE A 80 6.43 0.21 2.24
N VAL A 81 6.21 0.99 1.19
CA VAL A 81 5.67 2.35 1.29
C VAL A 81 4.26 2.35 0.71
N ASP A 82 3.26 2.45 1.57
CA ASP A 82 1.87 2.59 1.16
C ASP A 82 1.57 4.04 0.79
N MET A 83 1.17 4.28 -0.44
CA MET A 83 1.00 5.61 -1.02
C MET A 83 -0.47 5.91 -1.31
N PRO A 84 -0.90 7.19 -1.20
CA PRO A 84 -2.23 7.58 -1.63
C PRO A 84 -2.42 7.30 -3.13
N PRO A 85 -3.68 7.12 -3.58
CA PRO A 85 -3.97 6.85 -4.97
C PRO A 85 -3.55 8.01 -5.90
N GLY A 86 -3.18 7.65 -7.13
CA GLY A 86 -2.87 8.61 -8.17
C GLY A 86 -1.40 8.99 -8.28
N THR A 87 -1.13 10.14 -8.91
CA THR A 87 0.20 10.63 -9.28
C THR A 87 0.50 12.02 -8.65
N GLY A 88 0.02 12.22 -7.42
CA GLY A 88 0.15 13.49 -6.71
C GLY A 88 1.52 13.72 -6.05
N ASP A 89 1.57 14.68 -5.13
CA ASP A 89 2.80 15.13 -4.48
C ASP A 89 3.49 14.03 -3.65
N VAL A 90 2.73 13.12 -3.03
CA VAL A 90 3.29 12.06 -2.18
C VAL A 90 4.07 11.03 -3.00
N PRO A 91 3.49 10.38 -4.03
CA PRO A 91 4.24 9.48 -4.90
C PRO A 91 5.47 10.15 -5.53
N LEU A 92 5.33 11.40 -5.96
CA LEU A 92 6.46 12.15 -6.50
C LEU A 92 7.57 12.35 -5.46
N THR A 93 7.21 12.68 -4.23
CA THR A 93 8.16 12.86 -3.13
C THR A 93 8.87 11.56 -2.77
N VAL A 94 8.13 10.45 -2.69
CA VAL A 94 8.70 9.12 -2.44
C VAL A 94 9.73 8.80 -3.51
N PHE A 95 9.36 8.92 -4.79
CA PHE A 95 10.25 8.60 -5.91
C PHE A 95 11.47 9.51 -6.03
N GLN A 96 11.39 10.75 -5.55
CA GLN A 96 12.51 11.70 -5.58
C GLN A 96 13.42 11.63 -4.36
N SER A 97 12.91 11.13 -3.23
CA SER A 97 13.58 11.28 -1.94
C SER A 97 14.00 9.97 -1.30
N LEU A 98 13.37 8.85 -1.66
CA LEU A 98 13.69 7.53 -1.14
C LEU A 98 14.41 6.69 -2.22
N PRO A 99 15.31 5.81 -1.81
CA PRO A 99 15.96 4.86 -2.72
C PRO A 99 15.01 3.69 -3.06
N VAL A 100 14.01 3.95 -3.89
CA VAL A 100 12.98 2.98 -4.25
C VAL A 100 13.54 1.97 -5.25
N ASP A 101 13.52 0.69 -4.90
CA ASP A 101 13.97 -0.42 -5.76
C ASP A 101 12.95 -0.79 -6.83
N GLY A 102 11.65 -0.62 -6.53
CA GLY A 102 10.59 -0.90 -7.50
C GLY A 102 9.20 -0.51 -7.00
N VAL A 103 8.24 -0.59 -7.91
CA VAL A 103 6.83 -0.25 -7.66
C VAL A 103 5.94 -1.43 -8.02
N VAL A 104 5.02 -1.76 -7.14
CA VAL A 104 3.87 -2.64 -7.43
C VAL A 104 2.65 -1.76 -7.62
N ILE A 105 1.98 -1.86 -8.76
CA ILE A 105 0.77 -1.12 -9.05
C ILE A 105 -0.44 -1.96 -8.64
N VAL A 106 -1.21 -1.47 -7.67
CA VAL A 106 -2.46 -2.12 -7.25
C VAL A 106 -3.64 -1.45 -7.94
N THR A 107 -4.54 -2.26 -8.49
CA THR A 107 -5.67 -1.80 -9.32
C THR A 107 -6.92 -2.64 -9.06
N SER A 108 -8.02 -2.32 -9.74
CA SER A 108 -9.27 -3.10 -9.76
C SER A 108 -9.80 -3.21 -11.20
N PRO A 109 -10.75 -4.14 -11.51
CA PRO A 109 -11.18 -4.44 -12.89
C PRO A 109 -11.93 -3.33 -13.62
N GLN A 110 -12.24 -2.20 -12.97
CA GLN A 110 -13.06 -1.13 -13.54
C GLN A 110 -12.32 -0.40 -14.68
N ASP A 111 -13.02 -0.09 -15.79
CA ASP A 111 -12.45 0.54 -16.99
C ASP A 111 -11.72 1.86 -16.72
N LEU A 112 -12.25 2.70 -15.82
CA LEU A 112 -11.61 3.97 -15.45
C LEU A 112 -10.24 3.79 -14.80
N VAL A 113 -10.00 2.64 -14.21
CA VAL A 113 -8.75 2.34 -13.49
C VAL A 113 -7.60 2.03 -14.45
N GLN A 114 -7.89 1.56 -15.67
CA GLN A 114 -6.87 1.32 -16.69
C GLN A 114 -6.04 2.58 -17.02
N MET A 115 -6.69 3.74 -17.04
CA MET A 115 -6.01 5.01 -17.24
C MET A 115 -5.10 5.35 -16.07
N ILE A 116 -5.51 4.99 -14.84
CA ILE A 116 -4.73 5.23 -13.61
C ILE A 116 -3.47 4.36 -13.63
N VAL A 117 -3.58 3.08 -14.00
CA VAL A 117 -2.44 2.16 -14.16
C VAL A 117 -1.42 2.72 -15.15
N LYS A 118 -1.87 3.16 -16.33
CA LYS A 118 -0.98 3.75 -17.34
C LYS A 118 -0.29 5.03 -16.85
N LYS A 119 -0.98 5.86 -16.06
CA LYS A 119 -0.39 7.06 -15.45
C LYS A 119 0.65 6.72 -14.39
N ALA A 120 0.35 5.77 -13.49
CA ALA A 120 1.29 5.32 -12.47
C ALA A 120 2.55 4.71 -13.10
N TYR A 121 2.38 3.84 -14.11
CA TYR A 121 3.47 3.29 -14.91
C TYR A 121 4.31 4.40 -15.57
N GLY A 122 3.64 5.36 -16.23
CA GLY A 122 4.32 6.49 -16.88
C GLY A 122 5.15 7.32 -15.92
N MET A 123 4.63 7.56 -14.71
CA MET A 123 5.34 8.27 -13.65
C MET A 123 6.58 7.50 -13.17
N ALA A 124 6.44 6.22 -12.84
CA ALA A 124 7.56 5.38 -12.42
C ALA A 124 8.66 5.35 -13.51
N LYS A 125 8.25 5.20 -14.77
CA LYS A 125 9.18 5.22 -15.91
C LYS A 125 9.92 6.56 -16.07
N GLN A 126 9.23 7.70 -15.91
CA GLN A 126 9.87 9.02 -15.94
C GLN A 126 10.88 9.22 -14.81
N MET A 127 10.65 8.57 -13.67
CA MET A 127 11.54 8.61 -12.51
C MET A 127 12.63 7.51 -12.55
N ASN A 128 12.68 6.70 -13.62
CA ASN A 128 13.58 5.56 -13.79
C ASN A 128 13.44 4.50 -12.67
N ILE A 129 12.22 4.31 -12.17
CA ILE A 129 11.93 3.29 -11.15
C ILE A 129 11.30 2.08 -11.84
N PRO A 130 11.80 0.86 -11.59
CA PRO A 130 11.22 -0.35 -12.14
C PRO A 130 9.78 -0.56 -11.67
N VAL A 131 8.89 -0.96 -12.58
CA VAL A 131 7.57 -1.49 -12.20
C VAL A 131 7.71 -3.00 -12.12
N LEU A 132 7.60 -3.55 -10.91
CA LEU A 132 7.78 -4.96 -10.60
C LEU A 132 6.59 -5.78 -11.12
N GLY A 133 5.41 -5.18 -11.14
CA GLY A 133 4.22 -5.78 -11.69
C GLY A 133 2.94 -5.11 -11.24
N ILE A 134 1.82 -5.75 -11.57
CA ILE A 134 0.47 -5.27 -11.29
C ILE A 134 -0.28 -6.33 -10.48
N VAL A 135 -0.96 -5.88 -9.41
CA VAL A 135 -1.92 -6.69 -8.64
C VAL A 135 -3.31 -6.15 -8.93
N GLU A 136 -4.22 -7.03 -9.39
CA GLU A 136 -5.62 -6.68 -9.52
C GLU A 136 -6.40 -7.14 -8.30
N ASN A 137 -6.83 -6.19 -7.47
CA ASN A 137 -7.72 -6.45 -6.34
C ASN A 137 -9.20 -6.40 -6.78
N TYR A 138 -10.08 -7.10 -6.07
CA TYR A 138 -11.52 -7.18 -6.38
C TYR A 138 -11.81 -7.79 -7.75
N SER A 139 -10.93 -8.66 -8.26
CA SER A 139 -11.06 -9.30 -9.58
C SER A 139 -12.35 -10.10 -9.72
N TYR A 140 -12.78 -10.75 -8.66
CA TYR A 140 -13.98 -11.60 -8.62
C TYR A 140 -14.47 -11.79 -7.19
N VAL A 141 -15.68 -12.35 -7.07
CA VAL A 141 -16.22 -12.92 -5.82
C VAL A 141 -16.35 -14.41 -6.02
N LYS A 142 -15.89 -15.21 -5.08
CA LYS A 142 -16.06 -16.65 -5.09
C LYS A 142 -17.37 -17.02 -4.39
N CYS A 143 -18.29 -17.68 -5.12
CA CYS A 143 -19.55 -18.16 -4.53
C CYS A 143 -19.27 -19.16 -3.40
N PRO A 144 -19.77 -18.93 -2.17
CA PRO A 144 -19.49 -19.83 -1.04
C PRO A 144 -20.11 -21.23 -1.21
N ASP A 145 -21.20 -21.35 -1.98
CA ASP A 145 -21.92 -22.62 -2.14
C ASP A 145 -21.31 -23.52 -3.21
N CYS A 146 -20.86 -22.94 -4.35
CA CYS A 146 -20.43 -23.74 -5.50
C CYS A 146 -19.03 -23.40 -6.01
N GLY A 147 -18.35 -22.43 -5.42
CA GLY A 147 -17.00 -22.02 -5.80
C GLY A 147 -16.89 -21.27 -7.13
N LYS A 148 -18.03 -20.99 -7.80
CA LYS A 148 -18.02 -20.24 -9.07
C LYS A 148 -17.52 -18.83 -8.85
N GLU A 149 -16.63 -18.38 -9.73
CA GLU A 149 -16.19 -16.99 -9.76
C GLU A 149 -17.23 -16.09 -10.44
N ILE A 150 -17.53 -14.99 -9.79
CA ILE A 150 -18.50 -13.98 -10.24
C ILE A 150 -17.74 -12.67 -10.43
N LYS A 151 -17.65 -12.21 -11.67
CA LYS A 151 -16.96 -10.97 -12.03
C LYS A 151 -17.90 -9.77 -11.83
N VAL A 152 -17.89 -9.24 -10.62
CA VAL A 152 -18.84 -8.19 -10.17
C VAL A 152 -18.66 -6.90 -10.97
N PHE A 153 -17.44 -6.59 -11.38
CA PHE A 153 -17.08 -5.38 -12.14
C PHE A 153 -16.91 -5.63 -13.64
N GLY A 154 -17.37 -6.78 -14.16
CA GLY A 154 -17.20 -7.17 -15.55
C GLY A 154 -15.91 -7.93 -15.83
N GLU A 155 -15.59 -8.09 -17.12
CA GLU A 155 -14.36 -8.76 -17.54
C GLU A 155 -13.15 -7.88 -17.27
N SER A 156 -12.09 -8.48 -16.76
CA SER A 156 -10.83 -7.80 -16.54
C SER A 156 -10.02 -7.70 -17.84
N HIS A 157 -9.43 -6.55 -18.08
CA HIS A 157 -8.48 -6.31 -19.17
C HIS A 157 -7.03 -6.19 -18.69
N ILE A 158 -6.77 -6.56 -17.44
CA ILE A 158 -5.44 -6.34 -16.83
C ILE A 158 -4.33 -7.10 -17.53
N ASP A 159 -4.60 -8.31 -18.05
CA ASP A 159 -3.61 -9.10 -18.77
C ASP A 159 -3.18 -8.41 -20.07
N GLU A 160 -4.12 -7.80 -20.80
CA GLU A 160 -3.85 -7.04 -22.02
C GLU A 160 -3.02 -5.79 -21.70
N ILE A 161 -3.39 -5.06 -20.63
CA ILE A 161 -2.68 -3.85 -20.20
C ILE A 161 -1.26 -4.20 -19.75
N ALA A 162 -1.10 -5.26 -18.97
CA ALA A 162 0.19 -5.71 -18.48
C ALA A 162 1.10 -6.14 -19.64
N ALA A 163 0.54 -6.84 -20.64
CA ALA A 163 1.25 -7.20 -21.86
C ALA A 163 1.69 -5.95 -22.67
N ASP A 164 0.80 -4.97 -22.85
CA ASP A 164 1.10 -3.71 -23.55
C ASP A 164 2.21 -2.91 -22.85
N LEU A 165 2.26 -2.96 -21.51
CA LEU A 165 3.27 -2.28 -20.70
C LEU A 165 4.54 -3.11 -20.51
N ASN A 166 4.52 -4.39 -20.92
CA ASN A 166 5.59 -5.37 -20.70
C ASN A 166 5.94 -5.52 -19.21
N VAL A 167 4.91 -5.67 -18.36
CA VAL A 167 5.01 -5.93 -16.92
C VAL A 167 4.22 -7.18 -16.55
N PRO A 168 4.60 -7.96 -15.53
CA PRO A 168 3.84 -9.12 -15.11
C PRO A 168 2.56 -8.73 -14.34
N VAL A 169 1.53 -9.58 -14.42
CA VAL A 169 0.44 -9.61 -13.44
C VAL A 169 0.88 -10.51 -12.31
N LEU A 170 1.07 -9.94 -11.11
CA LEU A 170 1.56 -10.65 -9.94
C LEU A 170 0.47 -11.46 -9.24
N GLY A 171 -0.77 -11.03 -9.37
CA GLY A 171 -1.90 -11.75 -8.83
C GLY A 171 -3.23 -11.06 -9.10
N LYS A 172 -4.30 -11.86 -9.03
CA LYS A 172 -5.69 -11.42 -9.10
C LYS A 172 -6.39 -11.84 -7.81
N MET A 173 -6.66 -10.87 -6.96
CA MET A 173 -7.26 -11.10 -5.65
C MET A 173 -8.78 -11.00 -5.73
N PRO A 174 -9.51 -11.91 -5.10
CA PRO A 174 -10.96 -11.78 -4.97
C PRO A 174 -11.33 -10.65 -3.99
N LEU A 175 -12.58 -10.25 -4.04
CA LEU A 175 -13.22 -9.60 -2.91
C LEU A 175 -13.45 -10.69 -1.85
N ASP A 176 -12.58 -10.74 -0.86
CA ASP A 176 -12.57 -11.78 0.17
C ASP A 176 -13.11 -11.23 1.49
N PRO A 177 -14.32 -11.67 1.92
CA PRO A 177 -14.89 -11.24 3.19
C PRO A 177 -14.04 -11.61 4.42
N ALA A 178 -13.23 -12.67 4.34
CA ALA A 178 -12.38 -13.08 5.46
C ALA A 178 -11.26 -12.07 5.70
N ILE A 179 -10.64 -11.55 4.65
CA ILE A 179 -9.65 -10.47 4.76
C ILE A 179 -10.30 -9.21 5.32
N ALA A 180 -11.48 -8.84 4.83
CA ALA A 180 -12.21 -7.68 5.33
C ALA A 180 -12.53 -7.82 6.84
N GLN A 181 -12.96 -9.01 7.26
CA GLN A 181 -13.22 -9.29 8.68
C GLN A 181 -11.94 -9.19 9.54
N MET A 182 -10.80 -9.70 9.07
CA MET A 182 -9.54 -9.58 9.79
C MET A 182 -9.11 -8.11 9.96
N VAL A 183 -9.36 -7.26 8.96
CA VAL A 183 -9.12 -5.83 9.05
C VAL A 183 -10.03 -5.17 10.10
N GLU A 184 -11.33 -5.51 10.12
CA GLU A 184 -12.27 -4.99 11.13
C GLU A 184 -11.95 -5.48 12.55
N GLU A 185 -11.39 -6.69 12.67
CA GLU A 185 -10.96 -7.26 13.94
C GLU A 185 -9.54 -6.83 14.34
N GLU A 186 -8.87 -6.00 13.53
CA GLU A 186 -7.52 -5.49 13.76
C GLU A 186 -6.44 -6.60 13.85
N LYS A 187 -6.65 -7.69 13.10
CA LYS A 187 -5.82 -8.90 13.10
C LYS A 187 -5.16 -9.16 11.75
N PHE A 188 -4.90 -8.12 10.98
CA PHE A 188 -4.33 -8.29 9.64
C PHE A 188 -2.95 -8.95 9.65
N SER A 189 -2.20 -8.83 10.75
CA SER A 189 -0.93 -9.56 10.95
C SER A 189 -1.06 -11.09 10.93
N GLU A 190 -2.27 -11.62 11.12
CA GLU A 190 -2.57 -13.06 11.07
C GLU A 190 -3.06 -13.51 9.66
N ALA A 191 -3.22 -12.56 8.72
CA ALA A 191 -3.80 -12.86 7.42
C ALA A 191 -2.83 -13.65 6.54
N GLU A 192 -3.31 -14.77 6.00
CA GLU A 192 -2.64 -15.50 4.93
C GLU A 192 -3.15 -15.01 3.58
N ASN A 193 -2.26 -14.77 2.63
CA ASN A 193 -2.62 -14.33 1.29
C ASN A 193 -2.17 -15.35 0.23
N PRO A 194 -3.01 -16.32 -0.14
CA PRO A 194 -2.65 -17.32 -1.14
C PRO A 194 -2.70 -16.78 -2.59
N TYR A 195 -3.15 -15.55 -2.79
CA TYR A 195 -3.38 -15.00 -4.14
C TYR A 195 -2.12 -14.40 -4.77
N LEU A 196 -1.09 -14.19 -3.96
CA LEU A 196 0.22 -13.69 -4.39
C LEU A 196 1.33 -14.73 -4.24
N GLU A 197 0.97 -16.00 -4.10
CA GLU A 197 1.94 -17.10 -4.06
C GLU A 197 2.74 -17.16 -5.37
N GLY A 198 4.07 -17.18 -5.23
CA GLY A 198 5.00 -17.19 -6.38
C GLY A 198 5.49 -15.81 -6.80
N PHE A 199 5.09 -14.75 -6.11
CA PHE A 199 5.75 -13.45 -6.21
C PHE A 199 6.93 -13.42 -5.23
N GLU A 200 8.14 -13.33 -5.76
CA GLU A 200 9.38 -13.13 -5.01
C GLU A 200 9.92 -11.72 -5.36
N LEU A 201 10.26 -10.94 -4.33
CA LEU A 201 10.89 -9.62 -4.45
C LEU A 201 12.41 -9.76 -4.66
#